data_eb3b4473ebc9c140c89525c028d92ab2
#
_entry.id   eb3b4473ebc9c140c89525c028d92ab2
#
_cell.length_a   1.000
_cell.length_b   1.000
_cell.length_c   1.000
_cell.angle_alpha   90.00
_cell.angle_beta   90.00
_cell.angle_gamma   90.00
#
_symmetry.space_group_name_H-M   'P 1'
#
loop_
_entity.id
_entity.type
_entity.pdbx_description
1 polymer ?
#
loop_
_entity_poly.entity_id
_entity_poly.type
_entity_poly.pdbx_seq_one_letter_code
_entity_poly.pdbx_strand_id
1 'polypeptide(L)'
;EDEFLAAIEKGLDFVSRSEKLLTLGIKPNRPETGYGYIQIDEPAGGNFYKVKTFTEKPELELAKVFVESGEFYWNSGLFMWNVNTIIKASEDLLPELASKLAPGKDIYATDKEKAFIEENFPACPNVSIDFGIMEKADNVYVSLGDFGWSDLGTWGSLYDLSERDPEGNVTLKCHSLIYNSKNNMVVLPKGKLAVIDGLEGFLIAESDNVLLICRKDEEHAIRKYVNDAQMQLGDDFI
;
A
#
# COMPACT_ATOMS: atom_id res chain seq x y z
N GLU A 1 18.59 2.85 -3.44
CA GLU A 1 18.05 3.33 -4.73
C GLU A 1 18.50 2.39 -5.85
N ASP A 2 19.79 2.10 -5.98
CA ASP A 2 20.36 1.25 -7.04
C ASP A 2 19.78 -0.17 -7.03
N GLU A 3 19.56 -0.76 -5.85
CA GLU A 3 18.94 -2.09 -5.71
C GLU A 3 17.50 -2.11 -6.19
N PHE A 4 16.75 -1.04 -5.91
CA PHE A 4 15.38 -0.89 -6.41
C PHE A 4 15.34 -0.75 -7.94
N LEU A 5 16.19 0.12 -8.50
CA LEU A 5 16.29 0.28 -9.96
C LEU A 5 16.67 -1.03 -10.64
N ALA A 6 17.65 -1.76 -10.10
CA ALA A 6 18.05 -3.07 -10.62
C ALA A 6 16.91 -4.11 -10.55
N ALA A 7 16.07 -4.08 -9.51
CA ALA A 7 14.91 -4.95 -9.39
C ALA A 7 13.84 -4.62 -10.46
N ILE A 8 13.58 -3.34 -10.72
CA ILE A 8 12.66 -2.88 -11.77
C ILE A 8 13.17 -3.29 -13.15
N GLU A 9 14.45 -3.03 -13.49
CA GLU A 9 15.03 -3.37 -14.78
C GLU A 9 14.94 -4.89 -15.07
N LYS A 10 15.30 -5.72 -14.09
CA LYS A 10 15.19 -7.18 -14.21
C LYS A 10 13.73 -7.63 -14.34
N GLY A 11 12.81 -6.99 -13.60
CA GLY A 11 11.39 -7.26 -13.68
C GLY A 11 10.81 -6.93 -15.06
N LEU A 12 11.17 -5.79 -15.62
CA LEU A 12 10.75 -5.38 -16.96
C LEU A 12 11.30 -6.33 -18.04
N ASP A 13 12.57 -6.75 -17.95
CA ASP A 13 13.12 -7.74 -18.89
C ASP A 13 12.39 -9.09 -18.78
N PHE A 14 12.07 -9.54 -17.56
CA PHE A 14 11.35 -10.79 -17.31
C PHE A 14 9.95 -10.80 -17.95
N VAL A 15 9.19 -9.72 -17.86
CA VAL A 15 7.83 -9.64 -18.40
C VAL A 15 7.79 -9.26 -19.88
N SER A 16 8.80 -8.55 -20.40
CA SER A 16 8.82 -8.09 -21.80
C SER A 16 8.77 -9.24 -22.81
N ARG A 17 9.28 -10.41 -22.43
CA ARG A 17 9.41 -11.60 -23.27
C ARG A 17 8.46 -12.73 -22.89
N SER A 18 7.47 -12.45 -22.05
CA SER A 18 6.57 -13.48 -21.52
C SER A 18 5.16 -12.95 -21.30
N GLU A 19 4.18 -13.84 -21.24
CA GLU A 19 2.80 -13.53 -20.86
C GLU A 19 2.62 -13.61 -19.34
N LYS A 20 3.53 -12.99 -18.56
CA LYS A 20 3.52 -13.05 -17.10
C LYS A 20 3.12 -11.72 -16.50
N LEU A 21 2.42 -11.78 -15.37
CA LEU A 21 2.13 -10.66 -14.47
C LEU A 21 3.14 -10.73 -13.33
N LEU A 22 3.83 -9.65 -13.03
CA LEU A 22 4.87 -9.61 -12.01
C LEU A 22 4.56 -8.56 -10.97
N THR A 23 4.77 -8.91 -9.69
CA THR A 23 4.83 -7.95 -8.58
C THR A 23 6.16 -8.02 -7.84
N LEU A 24 6.45 -7.04 -6.99
CA LEU A 24 7.58 -7.09 -6.07
C LEU A 24 7.12 -7.57 -4.70
N GLY A 25 7.82 -8.56 -4.17
CA GLY A 25 7.58 -9.15 -2.86
C GLY A 25 8.62 -8.70 -1.83
N ILE A 26 8.16 -8.23 -0.68
CA ILE A 26 8.98 -7.73 0.41
C ILE A 26 8.87 -8.69 1.60
N LYS A 27 10.01 -9.05 2.21
CA LYS A 27 10.00 -9.93 3.36
C LYS A 27 9.32 -9.26 4.55
N PRO A 28 8.25 -9.86 5.12
CA PRO A 28 7.56 -9.27 6.24
C PRO A 28 8.42 -9.34 7.52
N ASN A 29 8.35 -8.28 8.32
CA ASN A 29 9.00 -8.19 9.63
C ASN A 29 7.99 -8.08 10.78
N ARG A 30 6.70 -7.99 10.48
CA ARG A 30 5.56 -7.93 11.42
C ARG A 30 4.28 -8.42 10.75
N PRO A 31 3.24 -8.78 11.53
CA PRO A 31 1.93 -9.17 10.97
C PRO A 31 1.10 -7.92 10.62
N GLU A 32 1.34 -7.35 9.43
CA GLU A 32 0.64 -6.17 8.94
C GLU A 32 -0.68 -6.56 8.27
N THR A 33 -1.79 -5.96 8.69
CA THR A 33 -3.13 -6.25 8.15
C THR A 33 -3.56 -5.30 7.03
N GLY A 34 -2.80 -4.24 6.80
CA GLY A 34 -3.01 -3.27 5.72
C GLY A 34 -2.45 -3.70 4.38
N TYR A 35 -1.65 -4.79 4.33
CA TYR A 35 -0.94 -5.24 3.13
C TYR A 35 -1.50 -6.55 2.58
N GLY A 36 -1.30 -6.77 1.28
CA GLY A 36 -1.46 -8.07 0.66
C GLY A 36 -0.27 -8.99 0.97
N TYR A 37 -0.53 -10.28 1.02
CA TYR A 37 0.46 -11.34 1.23
C TYR A 37 0.51 -12.27 0.03
N ILE A 38 1.72 -12.64 -0.35
CA ILE A 38 2.00 -13.50 -1.50
C ILE A 38 2.74 -14.74 -1.00
N GLN A 39 2.14 -15.92 -1.15
CA GLN A 39 2.85 -17.18 -0.95
C GLN A 39 3.59 -17.54 -2.23
N ILE A 40 4.89 -17.81 -2.10
CA ILE A 40 5.72 -18.26 -3.21
C ILE A 40 5.57 -19.76 -3.45
N ASP A 41 5.75 -20.16 -4.71
CA ASP A 41 5.77 -21.54 -5.18
C ASP A 41 7.13 -21.86 -5.82
N GLU A 42 7.11 -22.40 -7.02
CA GLU A 42 8.30 -22.82 -7.75
C GLU A 42 9.20 -21.65 -8.17
N PRO A 43 10.53 -21.78 -8.06
CA PRO A 43 11.45 -20.80 -8.59
C PRO A 43 11.38 -20.72 -10.13
N ALA A 44 11.42 -19.49 -10.64
CA ALA A 44 11.36 -19.20 -12.07
C ALA A 44 12.68 -18.60 -12.62
N GLY A 45 13.76 -18.74 -11.84
CA GLY A 45 15.10 -18.25 -12.15
C GLY A 45 15.44 -16.93 -11.42
N GLY A 46 16.68 -16.83 -10.91
CA GLY A 46 17.09 -15.68 -10.11
C GLY A 46 16.20 -15.49 -8.86
N ASN A 47 15.72 -14.28 -8.65
CA ASN A 47 14.82 -13.93 -7.55
C ASN A 47 13.33 -13.98 -7.93
N PHE A 48 12.98 -14.63 -9.05
CA PHE A 48 11.61 -14.76 -9.51
C PHE A 48 11.00 -16.09 -9.06
N TYR A 49 9.78 -16.03 -8.56
CA TYR A 49 9.01 -17.18 -8.10
C TYR A 49 7.60 -17.13 -8.68
N LYS A 50 7.02 -18.28 -8.97
CA LYS A 50 5.59 -18.36 -9.25
C LYS A 50 4.81 -18.05 -7.96
N VAL A 51 3.71 -17.35 -8.09
CA VAL A 51 2.80 -17.10 -6.96
C VAL A 51 1.88 -18.30 -6.81
N LYS A 52 1.81 -18.84 -5.58
CA LYS A 52 0.90 -19.93 -5.22
C LYS A 52 -0.43 -19.38 -4.74
N THR A 53 -0.37 -18.38 -3.87
CA THR A 53 -1.54 -17.77 -3.27
C THR A 53 -1.30 -16.28 -3.11
N PHE A 54 -2.33 -15.49 -3.40
CA PHE A 54 -2.35 -14.06 -3.16
C PHE A 54 -3.51 -13.78 -2.20
N THR A 55 -3.27 -13.08 -1.09
CA THR A 55 -4.28 -12.79 -0.07
C THR A 55 -4.18 -11.33 0.30
N GLU A 56 -5.20 -10.55 -0.04
CA GLU A 56 -5.24 -9.11 0.24
C GLU A 56 -5.80 -8.84 1.64
N LYS A 57 -5.07 -8.07 2.44
CA LYS A 57 -5.46 -7.55 3.76
C LYS A 57 -6.06 -8.60 4.69
N PRO A 58 -5.30 -9.63 5.09
CA PRO A 58 -5.78 -10.70 5.96
C PRO A 58 -6.10 -10.17 7.37
N GLU A 59 -6.94 -10.90 8.09
CA GLU A 59 -7.14 -10.69 9.53
C GLU A 59 -5.83 -10.95 10.31
N LEU A 60 -5.69 -10.31 11.49
CA LEU A 60 -4.44 -10.29 12.26
C LEU A 60 -3.91 -11.71 12.57
N GLU A 61 -4.79 -12.64 12.95
CA GLU A 61 -4.39 -14.00 13.28
C GLU A 61 -3.81 -14.73 12.06
N LEU A 62 -4.38 -14.52 10.88
CA LEU A 62 -3.87 -15.09 9.64
C LEU A 62 -2.54 -14.43 9.24
N ALA A 63 -2.42 -13.10 9.41
CA ALA A 63 -1.17 -12.37 9.15
C ALA A 63 -0.02 -12.88 10.03
N LYS A 64 -0.26 -13.21 11.30
CA LYS A 64 0.74 -13.83 12.20
C LYS A 64 1.21 -15.18 11.65
N VAL A 65 0.28 -16.05 11.25
CA VAL A 65 0.61 -17.36 10.65
C VAL A 65 1.46 -17.18 9.39
N PHE A 66 1.14 -16.20 8.53
CA PHE A 66 1.91 -15.93 7.32
C PHE A 66 3.36 -15.51 7.62
N VAL A 67 3.54 -14.62 8.61
CA VAL A 67 4.88 -14.18 9.03
C VAL A 67 5.69 -15.33 9.65
N GLU A 68 5.06 -16.12 10.53
CA GLU A 68 5.71 -17.24 11.23
C GLU A 68 6.10 -18.39 10.29
N SER A 69 5.33 -18.62 9.22
CA SER A 69 5.65 -19.65 8.21
C SER A 69 6.93 -19.39 7.43
N GLY A 70 7.27 -18.10 7.25
CA GLY A 70 8.43 -17.67 6.44
C GLY A 70 8.26 -17.83 4.93
N GLU A 71 7.10 -18.32 4.45
CA GLU A 71 6.81 -18.58 3.02
C GLU A 71 6.07 -17.41 2.35
N PHE A 72 5.61 -16.43 3.13
CA PHE A 72 4.83 -15.31 2.63
C PHE A 72 5.65 -14.03 2.57
N TYR A 73 5.35 -13.21 1.57
CA TYR A 73 5.94 -11.91 1.34
C TYR A 73 4.85 -10.86 1.20
N TRP A 74 5.10 -9.63 1.64
CA TRP A 74 4.18 -8.53 1.40
C TRP A 74 4.13 -8.17 -0.08
N ASN A 75 2.95 -7.94 -0.59
CA ASN A 75 2.74 -7.34 -1.90
C ASN A 75 3.08 -5.84 -1.83
N SER A 76 4.06 -5.41 -2.59
CA SER A 76 4.44 -4.00 -2.64
C SER A 76 3.45 -3.10 -3.38
N GLY A 77 2.50 -3.70 -4.13
CA GLY A 77 1.60 -2.95 -5.02
C GLY A 77 2.28 -2.41 -6.29
N LEU A 78 3.54 -2.81 -6.54
CA LEU A 78 4.27 -2.46 -7.76
C LEU A 78 4.14 -3.61 -8.76
N PHE A 79 3.39 -3.35 -9.82
CA PHE A 79 3.11 -4.35 -10.85
C PHE A 79 3.82 -4.05 -12.15
N MET A 80 4.29 -5.10 -12.82
CA MET A 80 4.94 -5.04 -14.14
C MET A 80 4.35 -6.10 -15.05
N TRP A 81 4.10 -5.73 -16.28
CA TRP A 81 3.57 -6.63 -17.32
C TRP A 81 3.81 -6.10 -18.72
N ASN A 82 3.66 -6.98 -19.69
CA ASN A 82 3.48 -6.57 -21.08
C ASN A 82 2.05 -6.07 -21.29
N VAL A 83 1.87 -5.03 -22.09
CA VAL A 83 0.56 -4.41 -22.32
C VAL A 83 -0.47 -5.40 -22.87
N ASN A 84 -0.05 -6.32 -23.74
CA ASN A 84 -0.96 -7.34 -24.28
C ASN A 84 -1.40 -8.35 -23.21
N THR A 85 -0.50 -8.66 -22.27
CA THR A 85 -0.80 -9.58 -21.15
C THR A 85 -1.86 -9.01 -20.24
N ILE A 86 -1.75 -7.74 -19.85
CA ILE A 86 -2.74 -7.13 -18.95
C ILE A 86 -4.08 -6.87 -19.63
N ILE A 87 -4.09 -6.53 -20.93
CA ILE A 87 -5.32 -6.40 -21.71
C ILE A 87 -6.05 -7.75 -21.73
N LYS A 88 -5.35 -8.84 -22.10
CA LYS A 88 -5.92 -10.18 -22.11
C LYS A 88 -6.43 -10.61 -20.73
N ALA A 89 -5.64 -10.39 -19.67
CA ALA A 89 -6.08 -10.69 -18.31
C ALA A 89 -7.34 -9.90 -17.92
N SER A 90 -7.45 -8.64 -18.35
CA SER A 90 -8.64 -7.82 -18.11
C SER A 90 -9.85 -8.32 -18.89
N GLU A 91 -9.68 -8.77 -20.14
CA GLU A 91 -10.74 -9.36 -20.95
C GLU A 91 -11.25 -10.67 -20.34
N ASP A 92 -10.34 -11.53 -19.87
CA ASP A 92 -10.66 -12.84 -19.32
C ASP A 92 -11.25 -12.78 -17.91
N LEU A 93 -10.72 -11.90 -17.04
CA LEU A 93 -11.03 -11.88 -15.60
C LEU A 93 -11.94 -10.72 -15.19
N LEU A 94 -11.98 -9.64 -15.96
CA LEU A 94 -12.79 -8.44 -15.73
C LEU A 94 -13.57 -8.04 -17.00
N PRO A 95 -14.36 -8.95 -17.60
CA PRO A 95 -15.00 -8.71 -18.90
C PRO A 95 -15.94 -7.51 -18.90
N GLU A 96 -16.59 -7.21 -17.79
CA GLU A 96 -17.45 -6.03 -17.68
C GLU A 96 -16.65 -4.73 -17.80
N LEU A 97 -15.51 -4.62 -17.11
CA LEU A 97 -14.61 -3.47 -17.21
C LEU A 97 -14.04 -3.36 -18.64
N ALA A 98 -13.53 -4.48 -19.17
CA ALA A 98 -12.96 -4.53 -20.51
C ALA A 98 -13.99 -4.08 -21.58
N SER A 99 -15.24 -4.54 -21.51
CA SER A 99 -16.28 -4.18 -22.47
C SER A 99 -16.64 -2.69 -22.46
N LYS A 100 -16.52 -2.02 -21.31
CA LYS A 100 -16.79 -0.57 -21.19
C LYS A 100 -15.63 0.29 -21.71
N LEU A 101 -14.40 -0.18 -21.57
CA LEU A 101 -13.22 0.58 -21.96
C LEU A 101 -12.71 0.26 -23.37
N ALA A 102 -12.93 -0.95 -23.89
CA ALA A 102 -12.51 -1.35 -25.23
C ALA A 102 -13.00 -0.43 -26.37
N PRO A 103 -14.23 0.16 -26.33
CA PRO A 103 -14.67 1.10 -27.36
C PRO A 103 -13.82 2.37 -27.46
N GLY A 104 -13.05 2.68 -26.41
CA GLY A 104 -12.10 3.80 -26.39
C GLY A 104 -10.83 3.60 -27.22
N LYS A 105 -10.61 2.43 -27.82
CA LYS A 105 -9.37 2.08 -28.53
C LYS A 105 -8.91 3.14 -29.56
N ASP A 106 -9.83 3.70 -30.32
CA ASP A 106 -9.53 4.72 -31.34
C ASP A 106 -9.65 6.16 -30.80
N ILE A 107 -9.96 6.29 -29.50
CA ILE A 107 -10.19 7.56 -28.80
C ILE A 107 -8.98 7.89 -27.90
N TYR A 108 -8.33 6.88 -27.34
CA TYR A 108 -7.17 7.03 -26.45
C TYR A 108 -6.03 7.80 -27.16
N ALA A 109 -5.33 8.61 -26.38
CA ALA A 109 -4.30 9.54 -26.84
C ALA A 109 -4.82 10.64 -27.79
N THR A 110 -6.13 10.95 -27.78
CA THR A 110 -6.74 12.07 -28.49
C THR A 110 -7.34 13.07 -27.49
N ASP A 111 -7.77 14.24 -27.98
CA ASP A 111 -8.48 15.26 -27.19
C ASP A 111 -9.84 14.78 -26.65
N LYS A 112 -10.36 13.67 -27.15
CA LYS A 112 -11.63 13.06 -26.73
C LYS A 112 -11.49 12.03 -25.61
N GLU A 113 -10.27 11.61 -25.28
CA GLU A 113 -10.01 10.57 -24.25
C GLU A 113 -10.60 10.95 -22.90
N LYS A 114 -10.37 12.18 -22.44
CA LYS A 114 -10.88 12.63 -21.14
C LYS A 114 -12.40 12.49 -21.04
N ALA A 115 -13.13 12.97 -22.02
CA ALA A 115 -14.60 12.89 -22.04
C ALA A 115 -15.08 11.44 -22.07
N PHE A 116 -14.43 10.57 -22.85
CA PHE A 116 -14.75 9.15 -22.89
C PHE A 116 -14.53 8.47 -21.54
N ILE A 117 -13.42 8.75 -20.84
CA ILE A 117 -13.15 8.18 -19.52
C ILE A 117 -14.14 8.70 -18.48
N GLU A 118 -14.41 10.01 -18.45
CA GLU A 118 -15.39 10.61 -17.52
C GLU A 118 -16.80 10.02 -17.67
N GLU A 119 -17.19 9.64 -18.88
CA GLU A 119 -18.50 9.03 -19.17
C GLU A 119 -18.54 7.54 -18.77
N ASN A 120 -17.48 6.76 -19.07
CA ASN A 120 -17.54 5.30 -18.99
C ASN A 120 -16.95 4.74 -17.70
N PHE A 121 -15.91 5.35 -17.14
CA PHE A 121 -15.20 4.84 -15.96
C PHE A 121 -16.05 4.77 -14.69
N PRO A 122 -16.94 5.75 -14.39
CA PRO A 122 -17.83 5.66 -13.22
C PRO A 122 -18.81 4.48 -13.25
N ALA A 123 -19.08 3.93 -14.43
CA ALA A 123 -19.93 2.75 -14.60
C ALA A 123 -19.15 1.43 -14.55
N CYS A 124 -17.82 1.46 -14.41
CA CYS A 124 -17.00 0.27 -14.26
C CYS A 124 -17.16 -0.34 -12.86
N PRO A 125 -16.95 -1.67 -12.71
CA PRO A 125 -16.91 -2.31 -11.41
C PRO A 125 -15.83 -1.67 -10.51
N ASN A 126 -16.18 -1.37 -9.25
CA ASN A 126 -15.23 -0.88 -8.26
C ASN A 126 -14.47 -2.07 -7.64
N VAL A 127 -13.42 -2.50 -8.33
CA VAL A 127 -12.56 -3.62 -7.91
C VAL A 127 -11.09 -3.25 -8.13
N SER A 128 -10.24 -3.53 -7.13
CA SER A 128 -8.80 -3.34 -7.30
C SER A 128 -8.21 -4.40 -8.23
N ILE A 129 -7.04 -4.10 -8.78
CA ILE A 129 -6.30 -5.06 -9.63
C ILE A 129 -5.91 -6.31 -8.85
N ASP A 130 -5.67 -6.18 -7.54
CA ASP A 130 -5.35 -7.29 -6.65
C ASP A 130 -6.47 -8.33 -6.67
N PHE A 131 -7.70 -7.93 -6.32
CA PHE A 131 -8.88 -8.80 -6.30
C PHE A 131 -9.38 -9.18 -7.70
N GLY A 132 -9.23 -8.28 -8.65
CA GLY A 132 -9.77 -8.46 -10.00
C GLY A 132 -8.93 -9.40 -10.85
N ILE A 133 -7.62 -9.31 -10.74
CA ILE A 133 -6.66 -10.00 -11.61
C ILE A 133 -5.65 -10.80 -10.81
N MET A 134 -4.91 -10.20 -9.87
CA MET A 134 -3.73 -10.84 -9.26
C MET A 134 -4.07 -12.08 -8.41
N GLU A 135 -5.22 -12.10 -7.75
CA GLU A 135 -5.70 -13.28 -7.00
C GLU A 135 -6.24 -14.41 -7.91
N LYS A 136 -6.61 -14.10 -9.16
CA LYS A 136 -7.33 -15.03 -10.03
C LYS A 136 -6.48 -15.57 -11.17
N ALA A 137 -5.48 -14.80 -11.61
CA ALA A 137 -4.64 -15.17 -12.72
C ALA A 137 -3.65 -16.27 -12.32
N ASP A 138 -3.44 -17.25 -13.19
CA ASP A 138 -2.53 -18.39 -12.97
C ASP A 138 -1.08 -18.11 -13.42
N ASN A 139 -0.84 -16.98 -14.08
CA ASN A 139 0.44 -16.53 -14.61
C ASN A 139 1.09 -15.40 -13.78
N VAL A 140 0.77 -15.33 -12.48
CA VAL A 140 1.34 -14.34 -11.56
C VAL A 140 2.67 -14.82 -11.00
N TYR A 141 3.64 -13.91 -11.01
CA TYR A 141 4.99 -14.12 -10.49
C TYR A 141 5.34 -12.99 -9.51
N VAL A 142 6.30 -13.26 -8.65
CA VAL A 142 6.85 -12.29 -7.70
C VAL A 142 8.38 -12.23 -7.84
N SER A 143 8.94 -11.03 -7.82
CA SER A 143 10.37 -10.80 -7.65
C SER A 143 10.64 -10.41 -6.21
N LEU A 144 11.47 -11.17 -5.52
CA LEU A 144 11.83 -10.89 -4.13
C LEU A 144 12.97 -9.87 -4.07
N GLY A 145 12.81 -8.85 -3.22
CA GLY A 145 13.82 -7.83 -3.01
C GLY A 145 13.82 -7.28 -1.58
N ASP A 146 14.98 -6.77 -1.16
CA ASP A 146 15.15 -6.05 0.09
C ASP A 146 15.80 -4.70 -0.22
N PHE A 147 14.98 -3.71 -0.54
CA PHE A 147 15.41 -2.37 -0.92
C PHE A 147 14.82 -1.27 -0.02
N GLY A 148 14.42 -1.64 1.21
CA GLY A 148 13.89 -0.69 2.19
C GLY A 148 12.50 -0.14 1.81
N TRP A 149 11.65 -0.97 1.18
CA TRP A 149 10.29 -0.58 0.81
C TRP A 149 9.39 -0.38 2.03
N SER A 150 8.56 0.65 1.98
CA SER A 150 7.40 0.85 2.83
C SER A 150 6.34 1.62 2.05
N ASP A 151 5.06 1.28 2.24
CA ASP A 151 3.96 1.95 1.54
C ASP A 151 3.61 3.32 2.13
N LEU A 152 4.13 3.64 3.33
CA LEU A 152 3.77 4.86 4.09
C LEU A 152 2.26 5.05 4.29
N GLY A 153 1.48 4.01 4.10
CA GLY A 153 0.02 4.03 4.23
C GLY A 153 -0.47 4.06 5.67
N THR A 154 0.43 3.84 6.64
CA THR A 154 0.12 3.81 8.07
C THR A 154 1.06 4.73 8.86
N TRP A 155 0.60 5.19 10.02
CA TRP A 155 1.41 5.98 10.95
C TRP A 155 2.59 5.16 11.50
N GLY A 156 2.38 3.87 11.71
CA GLY A 156 3.44 2.93 12.11
C GLY A 156 4.54 2.87 11.06
N SER A 157 4.21 2.75 9.78
CA SER A 157 5.19 2.73 8.69
C SER A 157 5.97 4.06 8.61
N LEU A 158 5.29 5.18 8.77
CA LEU A 158 5.93 6.49 8.79
C LEU A 158 6.86 6.66 10.01
N TYR A 159 6.43 6.16 11.19
CA TYR A 159 7.26 6.16 12.40
C TYR A 159 8.53 5.33 12.21
N ASP A 160 8.43 4.14 11.60
CA ASP A 160 9.56 3.23 11.41
C ASP A 160 10.63 3.81 10.47
N LEU A 161 10.24 4.62 9.50
CA LEU A 161 11.14 5.26 8.54
C LEU A 161 11.66 6.63 8.98
N SER A 162 11.08 7.22 10.04
CA SER A 162 11.46 8.55 10.49
C SER A 162 12.68 8.51 11.41
N GLU A 163 13.47 9.57 11.39
CA GLU A 163 14.53 9.79 12.37
C GLU A 163 13.94 9.93 13.78
N ARG A 164 14.57 9.28 14.74
CA ARG A 164 14.14 9.24 16.14
C ARG A 164 15.15 9.95 17.03
N ASP A 165 14.63 10.61 18.05
CA ASP A 165 15.48 11.08 19.16
C ASP A 165 16.00 9.89 20.01
N PRO A 166 16.92 10.10 20.99
CA PRO A 166 17.44 9.04 21.84
C PRO A 166 16.38 8.26 22.62
N GLU A 167 15.24 8.86 22.90
CA GLU A 167 14.08 8.27 23.59
C GLU A 167 13.09 7.62 22.62
N GLY A 168 13.41 7.60 21.32
CA GLY A 168 12.58 6.99 20.31
C GLY A 168 11.40 7.85 19.85
N ASN A 169 11.36 9.15 20.16
CA ASN A 169 10.31 10.02 19.65
C ASN A 169 10.61 10.49 18.23
N VAL A 170 9.57 10.65 17.44
CA VAL A 170 9.60 11.25 16.09
C VAL A 170 8.86 12.59 16.10
N THR A 171 9.47 13.62 15.54
CA THR A 171 8.83 14.94 15.36
C THR A 171 8.91 15.34 13.89
N LEU A 172 7.76 15.57 13.27
CA LEU A 172 7.66 15.94 11.85
C LEU A 172 6.94 17.28 11.68
N LYS A 173 7.50 18.13 10.81
CA LYS A 173 6.95 19.43 10.38
C LYS A 173 6.83 20.51 11.45
N CYS A 174 7.02 20.21 12.74
CA CYS A 174 6.85 21.15 13.86
C CYS A 174 8.10 21.23 14.74
N HIS A 175 8.06 22.07 15.75
CA HIS A 175 9.00 22.04 16.86
C HIS A 175 8.41 21.25 18.02
N SER A 176 9.25 20.60 18.83
CA SER A 176 8.79 19.88 20.03
C SER A 176 9.73 20.12 21.22
N LEU A 177 9.13 20.22 22.40
CA LEU A 177 9.80 20.10 23.70
C LEU A 177 9.20 18.88 24.39
N ILE A 178 10.01 17.83 24.55
CA ILE A 178 9.54 16.54 25.03
C ILE A 178 10.22 16.22 26.36
N TYR A 179 9.41 15.97 27.40
CA TYR A 179 9.84 15.70 28.77
C TYR A 179 9.26 14.36 29.22
N ASN A 180 10.07 13.52 29.87
CA ASN A 180 9.63 12.25 30.48
C ASN A 180 8.78 11.37 29.52
N SER A 181 9.03 11.44 28.21
CA SER A 181 8.18 10.85 27.17
C SER A 181 9.02 10.07 26.17
N LYS A 182 8.53 8.93 25.73
CA LYS A 182 9.25 8.05 24.80
C LYS A 182 8.34 7.38 23.77
N ASN A 183 8.96 7.01 22.64
CA ASN A 183 8.30 6.27 21.56
C ASN A 183 7.04 6.94 21.00
N ASN A 184 6.95 8.27 21.05
CA ASN A 184 5.83 9.03 20.51
C ASN A 184 6.08 9.48 19.07
N MET A 185 5.02 9.74 18.36
CA MET A 185 5.05 10.37 17.05
C MET A 185 4.27 11.68 17.08
N VAL A 186 4.91 12.78 16.71
CA VAL A 186 4.34 14.15 16.76
C VAL A 186 4.39 14.74 15.36
N VAL A 187 3.23 15.00 14.80
CA VAL A 187 3.07 15.56 13.45
C VAL A 187 2.09 16.73 13.50
N LEU A 188 2.61 17.92 13.53
CA LEU A 188 1.79 19.14 13.56
C LEU A 188 2.10 20.03 12.34
N PRO A 189 1.22 20.95 11.96
CA PRO A 189 1.48 21.94 10.94
C PRO A 189 2.77 22.72 11.16
N LYS A 190 3.43 23.10 10.07
CA LYS A 190 4.69 23.85 10.11
C LYS A 190 4.56 25.12 10.96
N GLY A 191 5.55 25.33 11.83
CA GLY A 191 5.62 26.51 12.68
C GLY A 191 4.90 26.37 14.03
N LYS A 192 4.26 25.23 14.30
CA LYS A 192 3.71 24.93 15.64
C LYS A 192 4.77 24.36 16.58
N LEU A 193 4.54 24.54 17.87
CA LEU A 193 5.31 23.94 18.96
C LEU A 193 4.43 22.97 19.74
N ALA A 194 4.88 21.74 19.87
CA ALA A 194 4.32 20.77 20.82
C ALA A 194 5.15 20.78 22.11
N VAL A 195 4.49 20.84 23.24
CA VAL A 195 5.10 20.61 24.56
C VAL A 195 4.45 19.37 25.15
N ILE A 196 5.26 18.31 25.38
CA ILE A 196 4.76 17.00 25.76
C ILE A 196 5.49 16.54 27.02
N ASP A 197 4.76 16.10 28.03
CA ASP A 197 5.33 15.55 29.25
C ASP A 197 4.58 14.27 29.65
N GLY A 198 5.31 13.21 29.97
CA GLY A 198 4.81 11.96 30.54
C GLY A 198 4.07 11.02 29.56
N LEU A 199 4.21 11.17 28.23
CA LEU A 199 3.56 10.29 27.24
C LEU A 199 4.49 9.18 26.73
N GLU A 200 3.92 8.01 26.53
CA GLU A 200 4.62 6.86 25.95
C GLU A 200 3.77 6.15 24.90
N GLY A 201 4.31 6.03 23.68
CA GLY A 201 3.67 5.27 22.61
C GLY A 201 2.46 5.95 21.98
N PHE A 202 2.40 7.28 21.98
CA PHE A 202 1.29 8.02 21.40
C PHE A 202 1.60 8.55 19.99
N LEU A 203 0.55 8.62 19.19
CA LEU A 203 0.44 9.43 17.99
C LEU A 203 -0.27 10.73 18.34
N ILE A 204 0.37 11.85 18.01
CA ILE A 204 -0.15 13.20 18.16
C ILE A 204 -0.07 13.85 16.78
N ALA A 205 -1.20 14.04 16.14
CA ALA A 205 -1.27 14.56 14.77
C ALA A 205 -2.32 15.68 14.70
N GLU A 206 -2.02 16.73 13.95
CA GLU A 206 -2.95 17.80 13.68
C GLU A 206 -3.04 18.08 12.18
N SER A 207 -4.25 18.18 11.67
CA SER A 207 -4.55 18.66 10.32
C SER A 207 -5.74 19.60 10.39
N ASP A 208 -5.62 20.74 9.71
CA ASP A 208 -6.63 21.79 9.70
C ASP A 208 -7.07 22.19 11.10
N ASN A 209 -8.30 21.88 11.48
CA ASN A 209 -8.90 22.20 12.77
C ASN A 209 -9.07 20.97 13.69
N VAL A 210 -8.43 19.83 13.34
CA VAL A 210 -8.55 18.58 14.10
C VAL A 210 -7.21 18.20 14.74
N LEU A 211 -7.21 17.99 16.05
CA LEU A 211 -6.10 17.41 16.80
C LEU A 211 -6.44 15.97 17.20
N LEU A 212 -5.67 15.02 16.73
CA LEU A 212 -5.74 13.60 17.12
C LEU A 212 -4.66 13.31 18.15
N ILE A 213 -5.04 12.68 19.26
CA ILE A 213 -4.12 12.08 20.24
C ILE A 213 -4.63 10.67 20.51
N CYS A 214 -3.91 9.65 20.09
CA CYS A 214 -4.25 8.25 20.35
C CYS A 214 -2.99 7.41 20.57
N ARG A 215 -3.13 6.19 21.05
CA ARG A 215 -2.00 5.25 21.10
C ARG A 215 -1.61 4.83 19.66
N LYS A 216 -0.33 4.67 19.40
CA LYS A 216 0.17 4.24 18.08
C LYS A 216 -0.32 2.83 17.72
N ASP A 217 -0.39 1.93 18.70
CA ASP A 217 -0.90 0.57 18.51
C ASP A 217 -2.41 0.50 18.22
N GLU A 218 -3.13 1.61 18.43
CA GLU A 218 -4.56 1.77 18.13
C GLU A 218 -4.82 2.57 16.83
N GLU A 219 -3.84 2.73 15.95
CA GLU A 219 -4.02 3.50 14.71
C GLU A 219 -5.14 2.96 13.82
N HIS A 220 -5.44 1.66 13.88
CA HIS A 220 -6.55 1.03 13.16
C HIS A 220 -7.92 1.61 13.54
N ALA A 221 -8.05 2.16 14.76
CA ALA A 221 -9.29 2.78 15.23
C ALA A 221 -9.51 4.21 14.67
N ILE A 222 -8.52 4.83 14.01
CA ILE A 222 -8.63 6.20 13.48
C ILE A 222 -9.82 6.33 12.51
N ARG A 223 -10.03 5.33 11.65
CA ARG A 223 -11.19 5.34 10.73
C ARG A 223 -12.52 5.39 11.48
N LYS A 224 -12.62 4.71 12.61
CA LYS A 224 -13.81 4.78 13.48
C LYS A 224 -13.94 6.19 14.07
N TYR A 225 -12.84 6.79 14.55
CA TYR A 225 -12.88 8.15 15.12
C TYR A 225 -13.35 9.18 14.10
N VAL A 226 -12.88 9.07 12.85
CA VAL A 226 -13.35 9.93 11.74
C VAL A 226 -14.84 9.75 11.50
N ASN A 227 -15.33 8.52 11.41
CA ASN A 227 -16.76 8.24 11.22
C ASN A 227 -17.61 8.76 12.40
N ASP A 228 -17.16 8.59 13.64
CA ASP A 228 -17.84 9.08 14.83
C ASP A 228 -17.90 10.62 14.84
N ALA A 229 -16.81 11.30 14.45
CA ALA A 229 -16.78 12.75 14.31
C ALA A 229 -17.76 13.23 13.24
N GLN A 230 -17.76 12.60 12.05
CA GLN A 230 -18.69 12.91 10.97
C GLN A 230 -20.15 12.76 11.39
N MET A 231 -20.50 11.66 12.05
CA MET A 231 -21.88 11.42 12.51
C MET A 231 -22.34 12.38 13.58
N GLN A 232 -21.44 12.86 14.46
CA GLN A 232 -21.81 13.71 15.59
C GLN A 232 -21.71 15.21 15.28
N LEU A 233 -20.76 15.60 14.42
CA LEU A 233 -20.38 17.01 14.21
C LEU A 233 -20.53 17.47 12.73
N GLY A 234 -20.78 16.54 11.81
CA GLY A 234 -20.86 16.84 10.37
C GLY A 234 -19.48 16.79 9.68
N ASP A 235 -19.45 17.24 8.42
CA ASP A 235 -18.29 17.11 7.52
C ASP A 235 -17.17 18.14 7.77
N ASP A 236 -17.36 19.09 8.69
CA ASP A 236 -16.39 20.17 8.96
C ASP A 236 -15.08 19.68 9.63
N PHE A 237 -15.06 18.41 10.09
CA PHE A 237 -13.94 17.83 10.85
C PHE A 237 -13.41 16.54 10.24
N ILE A 238 -13.54 16.34 8.91
CA ILE A 238 -13.08 15.14 8.19
C ILE A 238 -12.26 15.50 6.96
#